data_f165e2bc9dd4f6c27d8e9029afbce4fc
#
_entry.id   f165e2bc9dd4f6c27d8e9029afbce4fc
#
_cell.length_a   1.000
_cell.length_b   1.000
_cell.length_c   1.000
_cell.angle_alpha   90.00
_cell.angle_beta   90.00
_cell.angle_gamma   90.00
#
_symmetry.space_group_name_H-M   'P 1'
#
loop_
_entity.id
_entity.type
_entity.pdbx_description
1 polymer ?
#
loop_
_entity_poly.entity_id
_entity_poly.type
_entity_poly.pdbx_seq_one_letter_code
_entity_poly.pdbx_strand_id
1 'polypeptide(L)'
;MIQTIDFAPLDGITKIVFRQVWSQFFGGVDRYFIPFFSPTPHHLMTPRDLREVDYIHNANLPSVPQVMTKSADDFLWACDVLKDMGYTEVNLNLGCPSGTVTAKGKGSGFLAHPNELAAFFDEVFSKNPLPVSVKTRLGYETPEEFAALLDLYNRYPIACLTVHPRVRKEKYRGPVHLDIFADALANSRNPVCYNGDLRTVGEVRALETRFPTVTHVMIGRGLVADPALARKLRGGKGTDRKELTDFLAALYQGYTDFYQGQVHTAAQRMREVWFYLIHLFDDAEKLNKQLRRFRTPAEYERIQAEILASCPIRSDVQGDLI
;
A
#
# COMPACT_ATOMS: atom_id res chain seq x y z
N MET A 1 7.29 0.47 20.95
CA MET A 1 6.45 -0.64 20.44
C MET A 1 5.47 -0.09 19.41
N ILE A 2 5.33 -0.73 18.26
CA ILE A 2 4.40 -0.31 17.21
C ILE A 2 2.97 -0.35 17.73
N GLN A 3 2.28 0.78 17.63
CA GLN A 3 0.89 0.97 18.05
C GLN A 3 -0.07 0.91 16.86
N THR A 4 0.34 1.49 15.72
CA THR A 4 -0.48 1.57 14.52
C THR A 4 0.18 0.82 13.36
N ILE A 5 -0.60 -0.03 12.70
CA ILE A 5 -0.19 -0.78 11.51
C ILE A 5 -1.15 -0.46 10.38
N ASP A 6 -0.67 0.23 9.36
CA ASP A 6 -1.43 0.55 8.15
C ASP A 6 -1.16 -0.47 7.04
N PHE A 7 -2.19 -0.84 6.29
CA PHE A 7 -2.02 -1.58 5.04
C PHE A 7 -1.75 -0.60 3.90
N ALA A 8 -0.55 -0.67 3.33
CA ALA A 8 -0.14 0.22 2.23
C ALA A 8 -0.98 0.01 0.96
N PRO A 9 -1.23 1.09 0.20
CA PRO A 9 -1.88 0.97 -1.10
C PRO A 9 -0.91 0.35 -2.12
N LEU A 10 -1.28 -0.80 -2.69
CA LEU A 10 -0.58 -1.46 -3.79
C LEU A 10 -1.50 -1.47 -5.01
N ASP A 11 -1.22 -0.59 -6.00
CA ASP A 11 -2.04 -0.52 -7.20
C ASP A 11 -2.04 -1.87 -7.94
N GLY A 12 -3.21 -2.32 -8.35
CA GLY A 12 -3.42 -3.65 -8.93
C GLY A 12 -3.71 -4.75 -7.89
N ILE A 13 -3.19 -4.67 -6.67
CA ILE A 13 -3.28 -5.74 -5.65
C ILE A 13 -4.35 -5.41 -4.59
N THR A 14 -4.14 -4.35 -3.79
CA THR A 14 -4.99 -4.06 -2.63
C THR A 14 -6.25 -3.29 -3.03
N LYS A 15 -6.90 -3.72 -4.13
CA LYS A 15 -8.19 -3.21 -4.58
C LYS A 15 -9.32 -3.67 -3.65
N ILE A 16 -10.53 -3.15 -3.87
CA ILE A 16 -11.66 -3.34 -2.95
C ILE A 16 -11.94 -4.80 -2.60
N VAL A 17 -11.96 -5.71 -3.58
CA VAL A 17 -12.21 -7.14 -3.35
C VAL A 17 -11.14 -7.74 -2.43
N PHE A 18 -9.86 -7.41 -2.67
CA PHE A 18 -8.77 -7.92 -1.83
C PHE A 18 -8.91 -7.41 -0.40
N ARG A 19 -9.12 -6.09 -0.21
CA ARG A 19 -9.24 -5.52 1.15
C ARG A 19 -10.41 -6.11 1.92
N GLN A 20 -11.57 -6.25 1.29
CA GLN A 20 -12.77 -6.82 1.91
C GLN A 20 -12.55 -8.28 2.33
N VAL A 21 -12.06 -9.11 1.41
CA VAL A 21 -11.85 -10.53 1.71
C VAL A 21 -10.72 -10.70 2.72
N TRP A 22 -9.58 -9.98 2.54
CA TRP A 22 -8.45 -10.07 3.47
C TRP A 22 -8.87 -9.75 4.92
N SER A 23 -9.66 -8.72 5.11
CA SER A 23 -10.11 -8.28 6.45
C SER A 23 -11.02 -9.29 7.16
N GLN A 24 -11.69 -10.17 6.43
CA GLN A 24 -12.54 -11.22 7.01
C GLN A 24 -11.73 -12.36 7.62
N PHE A 25 -10.53 -12.61 7.12
CA PHE A 25 -9.68 -13.73 7.55
C PHE A 25 -8.54 -13.29 8.47
N PHE A 26 -7.96 -12.12 8.20
CA PHE A 26 -6.77 -11.65 8.90
C PHE A 26 -7.03 -10.31 9.58
N GLY A 27 -6.54 -10.18 10.78
CA GLY A 27 -6.68 -8.97 11.59
C GLY A 27 -5.33 -8.34 11.92
N GLY A 28 -5.35 -7.33 12.81
CA GLY A 28 -4.16 -6.65 13.32
C GLY A 28 -3.75 -5.40 12.55
N VAL A 29 -4.43 -5.08 11.44
CA VAL A 29 -4.31 -3.82 10.69
C VAL A 29 -5.31 -2.81 11.25
N ASP A 30 -4.87 -1.56 11.44
CA ASP A 30 -5.70 -0.48 11.95
C ASP A 30 -6.38 0.31 10.83
N ARG A 31 -5.69 0.52 9.69
CA ARG A 31 -6.23 1.27 8.54
C ARG A 31 -5.81 0.65 7.23
N TYR A 32 -6.68 0.78 6.22
CA TYR A 32 -6.47 0.29 4.86
C TYR A 32 -6.37 1.46 3.89
N PHE A 33 -5.21 1.66 3.28
CA PHE A 33 -5.07 2.72 2.28
C PHE A 33 -5.56 2.23 0.92
N ILE A 34 -6.55 2.93 0.37
CA ILE A 34 -7.10 2.64 -0.96
C ILE A 34 -6.08 3.05 -2.01
N PRO A 35 -5.73 2.17 -2.99
CA PRO A 35 -4.86 2.56 -4.09
C PRO A 35 -5.35 3.81 -4.80
N PHE A 36 -4.42 4.68 -5.14
CA PHE A 36 -4.71 6.02 -5.64
C PHE A 36 -5.62 6.04 -6.88
N PHE A 37 -6.42 7.07 -6.94
CA PHE A 37 -7.02 7.55 -8.19
C PHE A 37 -6.46 8.94 -8.55
N SER A 38 -6.60 9.29 -9.83
CA SER A 38 -6.23 10.62 -10.33
C SER A 38 -7.46 11.31 -10.87
N PRO A 39 -7.89 12.44 -10.29
CA PRO A 39 -8.97 13.23 -10.86
C PRO A 39 -8.69 13.57 -12.32
N THR A 40 -9.76 13.62 -13.13
CA THR A 40 -9.67 14.12 -14.49
C THR A 40 -9.74 15.65 -14.49
N PRO A 41 -9.26 16.34 -15.55
CA PRO A 41 -9.38 17.81 -15.66
C PRO A 41 -10.84 18.32 -15.65
N HIS A 42 -11.80 17.45 -15.80
CA HIS A 42 -13.24 17.77 -15.74
C HIS A 42 -13.87 17.42 -14.39
N HIS A 43 -13.06 17.19 -13.35
CA HIS A 43 -13.52 16.79 -12.03
C HIS A 43 -14.47 15.57 -12.06
N LEU A 44 -14.03 14.52 -12.74
CA LEU A 44 -14.78 13.26 -12.82
C LEU A 44 -13.91 12.10 -12.30
N MET A 45 -14.52 11.20 -11.57
CA MET A 45 -13.96 9.87 -11.30
C MET A 45 -14.40 8.91 -12.40
N THR A 46 -13.48 8.03 -12.81
CA THR A 46 -13.87 6.93 -13.69
C THR A 46 -14.78 5.94 -12.95
N PRO A 47 -15.64 5.16 -13.66
CA PRO A 47 -16.46 4.13 -13.01
C PRO A 47 -15.62 3.12 -12.20
N ARG A 48 -14.38 2.89 -12.61
CA ARG A 48 -13.42 2.05 -11.87
C ARG A 48 -13.02 2.70 -10.55
N ASP A 49 -12.67 3.99 -10.57
CA ASP A 49 -12.22 4.71 -9.38
C ASP A 49 -13.38 4.88 -8.38
N LEU A 50 -14.59 5.19 -8.89
CA LEU A 50 -15.80 5.23 -8.05
C LEU A 50 -16.03 3.92 -7.30
N ARG A 51 -15.93 2.76 -7.96
CA ARG A 51 -16.07 1.46 -7.30
C ARG A 51 -15.03 1.21 -6.20
N GLU A 52 -13.81 1.75 -6.37
CA GLU A 52 -12.75 1.60 -5.36
C GLU A 52 -12.98 2.44 -4.12
N VAL A 53 -13.53 3.65 -4.29
CA VAL A 53 -13.75 4.61 -3.18
C VAL A 53 -15.19 4.66 -2.69
N ASP A 54 -16.13 3.92 -3.30
CA ASP A 54 -17.50 3.88 -2.85
C ASP A 54 -17.55 3.50 -1.36
N TYR A 55 -18.06 4.43 -0.54
CA TYR A 55 -18.09 4.28 0.90
C TYR A 55 -18.94 3.08 1.36
N ILE A 56 -20.00 2.73 0.62
CA ILE A 56 -20.84 1.56 0.93
C ILE A 56 -19.99 0.28 0.97
N HIS A 57 -19.05 0.16 0.03
CA HIS A 57 -18.15 -0.99 -0.03
C HIS A 57 -16.98 -0.90 0.98
N ASN A 58 -16.68 0.29 1.50
CA ASN A 58 -15.57 0.53 2.42
C ASN A 58 -16.03 0.80 3.87
N ALA A 59 -17.34 0.94 4.13
CA ALA A 59 -17.89 1.38 5.42
C ALA A 59 -17.49 0.49 6.62
N ASN A 60 -17.25 -0.79 6.38
CA ASN A 60 -16.83 -1.75 7.41
C ASN A 60 -15.30 -1.83 7.58
N LEU A 61 -14.55 -1.05 6.81
CA LEU A 61 -13.10 -1.01 6.86
C LEU A 61 -12.64 0.43 7.19
N PRO A 62 -11.76 0.63 8.17
CA PRO A 62 -11.15 1.93 8.42
C PRO A 62 -10.25 2.29 7.22
N SER A 63 -10.87 2.77 6.14
CA SER A 63 -10.22 3.01 4.85
C SER A 63 -9.85 4.47 4.65
N VAL A 64 -8.65 4.73 4.11
CA VAL A 64 -8.14 6.05 3.77
C VAL A 64 -7.95 6.12 2.24
N PRO A 65 -8.74 6.91 1.50
CA PRO A 65 -8.58 7.06 0.06
C PRO A 65 -7.32 7.86 -0.27
N GLN A 66 -6.62 7.43 -1.33
CA GLN A 66 -5.41 8.10 -1.79
C GLN A 66 -5.64 8.79 -3.13
N VAL A 67 -5.25 10.07 -3.21
CA VAL A 67 -5.34 10.90 -4.41
C VAL A 67 -3.95 11.15 -4.97
N MET A 68 -3.81 11.11 -6.30
CA MET A 68 -2.57 11.40 -6.99
C MET A 68 -2.78 12.48 -8.06
N THR A 69 -2.41 13.70 -7.73
CA THR A 69 -2.45 14.86 -8.63
C THR A 69 -1.31 15.82 -8.31
N LYS A 70 -1.08 16.81 -9.16
CA LYS A 70 -0.24 17.99 -8.91
C LYS A 70 -1.03 19.31 -8.99
N SER A 71 -2.34 19.22 -9.20
CA SER A 71 -3.26 20.35 -9.21
C SER A 71 -3.94 20.46 -7.87
N ALA A 72 -3.86 21.59 -7.20
CA ALA A 72 -4.53 21.84 -5.94
C ALA A 72 -6.06 21.84 -6.11
N ASP A 73 -6.56 22.39 -7.21
CA ASP A 73 -7.97 22.39 -7.56
C ASP A 73 -8.53 20.96 -7.71
N ASP A 74 -7.84 20.08 -8.48
CA ASP A 74 -8.20 18.66 -8.58
C ASP A 74 -8.21 17.97 -7.21
N PHE A 75 -7.24 18.30 -6.35
CA PHE A 75 -7.12 17.68 -5.02
C PHE A 75 -8.26 18.13 -4.10
N LEU A 76 -8.55 19.42 -4.07
CA LEU A 76 -9.63 19.99 -3.26
C LEU A 76 -10.98 19.45 -3.70
N TRP A 77 -11.24 19.41 -5.01
CA TRP A 77 -12.44 18.76 -5.52
C TRP A 77 -12.56 17.30 -5.06
N ALA A 78 -11.47 16.53 -5.12
CA ALA A 78 -11.49 15.16 -4.63
C ALA A 78 -11.76 15.08 -3.13
N CYS A 79 -11.22 16.01 -2.32
CA CYS A 79 -11.49 16.08 -0.89
C CYS A 79 -12.98 16.34 -0.59
N ASP A 80 -13.63 17.26 -1.33
CA ASP A 80 -15.06 17.52 -1.17
C ASP A 80 -15.89 16.28 -1.49
N VAL A 81 -15.64 15.63 -2.63
CA VAL A 81 -16.35 14.40 -3.03
C VAL A 81 -16.16 13.28 -1.99
N LEU A 82 -14.93 13.09 -1.51
CA LEU A 82 -14.64 12.04 -0.52
C LEU A 82 -15.28 12.34 0.84
N LYS A 83 -15.33 13.61 1.24
CA LYS A 83 -16.04 14.04 2.44
C LYS A 83 -17.54 13.77 2.35
N ASP A 84 -18.15 14.09 1.21
CA ASP A 84 -19.57 13.82 0.95
C ASP A 84 -19.88 12.32 0.93
N MET A 85 -18.90 11.47 0.55
CA MET A 85 -18.99 10.01 0.66
C MET A 85 -18.84 9.50 2.10
N GLY A 86 -18.42 10.34 3.08
CA GLY A 86 -18.27 9.97 4.49
C GLY A 86 -16.85 9.68 4.96
N TYR A 87 -15.82 9.88 4.13
CA TYR A 87 -14.43 9.75 4.56
C TYR A 87 -14.01 10.88 5.50
N THR A 88 -13.13 10.57 6.45
CA THR A 88 -12.65 11.49 7.49
C THR A 88 -11.20 11.89 7.32
N GLU A 89 -10.49 11.33 6.35
CA GLU A 89 -9.09 11.61 6.00
C GLU A 89 -8.90 11.35 4.50
N VAL A 90 -8.00 12.09 3.88
CA VAL A 90 -7.52 11.85 2.52
C VAL A 90 -5.99 11.78 2.52
N ASN A 91 -5.42 10.90 1.70
CA ASN A 91 -3.98 10.76 1.56
C ASN A 91 -3.49 11.28 0.20
N LEU A 92 -2.45 12.11 0.21
CA LEU A 92 -1.76 12.56 -1.00
C LEU A 92 -0.62 11.59 -1.37
N ASN A 93 -0.60 11.10 -2.61
CA ASN A 93 0.49 10.27 -3.13
C ASN A 93 1.62 11.13 -3.72
N LEU A 94 2.74 11.19 -3.03
CA LEU A 94 4.03 11.73 -3.50
C LEU A 94 5.12 10.65 -3.62
N GLY A 95 4.72 9.36 -3.68
CA GLY A 95 5.66 8.25 -3.62
C GLY A 95 5.68 7.31 -4.82
N CYS A 96 4.68 7.33 -5.71
CA CYS A 96 4.61 6.42 -6.85
C CYS A 96 5.77 6.64 -7.83
N PRO A 97 6.67 5.64 -8.06
CA PRO A 97 7.84 5.80 -8.91
C PRO A 97 7.60 5.36 -10.37
N SER A 98 6.35 5.07 -10.75
CA SER A 98 6.01 4.61 -12.10
C SER A 98 6.41 5.67 -13.15
N GLY A 99 7.09 5.25 -14.21
CA GLY A 99 7.53 6.14 -15.29
C GLY A 99 6.38 6.92 -15.95
N THR A 100 5.23 6.28 -16.14
CA THR A 100 4.03 6.92 -16.70
C THR A 100 3.41 7.98 -15.78
N VAL A 101 3.62 7.85 -14.47
CA VAL A 101 3.18 8.80 -13.45
C VAL A 101 4.15 9.97 -13.34
N THR A 102 5.43 9.65 -13.17
CA THR A 102 6.49 10.66 -12.96
C THR A 102 6.74 11.53 -14.18
N ALA A 103 6.56 11.01 -15.41
CA ALA A 103 6.63 11.78 -16.64
C ALA A 103 5.55 12.89 -16.71
N LYS A 104 4.45 12.76 -15.93
CA LYS A 104 3.40 13.77 -15.80
C LYS A 104 3.62 14.72 -14.59
N GLY A 105 4.75 14.61 -13.91
CA GLY A 105 5.06 15.36 -12.69
C GLY A 105 4.16 14.97 -11.49
N LYS A 106 3.55 13.77 -11.49
CA LYS A 106 2.71 13.26 -10.40
C LYS A 106 3.45 12.23 -9.54
N GLY A 107 2.89 11.88 -8.39
CA GLY A 107 3.51 10.94 -7.47
C GLY A 107 4.91 11.41 -7.07
N SER A 108 5.92 10.53 -7.09
CA SER A 108 7.30 10.95 -6.78
C SER A 108 7.92 11.88 -7.83
N GLY A 109 7.30 12.06 -9.00
CA GLY A 109 7.69 13.06 -9.98
C GLY A 109 7.47 14.49 -9.50
N PHE A 110 6.51 14.71 -8.60
CA PHE A 110 6.24 16.03 -8.04
C PHE A 110 7.35 16.50 -7.08
N LEU A 111 8.12 15.59 -6.51
CA LEU A 111 9.25 15.90 -5.62
C LEU A 111 10.40 16.64 -6.34
N ALA A 112 10.47 16.53 -7.67
CA ALA A 112 11.44 17.30 -8.47
C ALA A 112 11.12 18.81 -8.57
N HIS A 113 9.94 19.24 -8.10
CA HIS A 113 9.41 20.59 -8.24
C HIS A 113 9.02 21.20 -6.88
N PRO A 114 9.95 21.41 -5.93
CA PRO A 114 9.61 21.80 -4.55
C PRO A 114 8.86 23.13 -4.45
N ASN A 115 9.10 24.08 -5.36
CA ASN A 115 8.38 25.36 -5.37
C ASN A 115 6.91 25.18 -5.81
N GLU A 116 6.65 24.33 -6.82
CA GLU A 116 5.29 24.00 -7.24
C GLU A 116 4.56 23.22 -6.15
N LEU A 117 5.28 22.31 -5.46
CA LEU A 117 4.74 21.55 -4.34
C LEU A 117 4.40 22.46 -3.14
N ALA A 118 5.23 23.50 -2.88
CA ALA A 118 4.93 24.49 -1.86
C ALA A 118 3.65 25.26 -2.18
N ALA A 119 3.52 25.79 -3.39
CA ALA A 119 2.31 26.49 -3.84
C ALA A 119 1.06 25.58 -3.78
N PHE A 120 1.20 24.32 -4.17
CA PHE A 120 0.15 23.31 -4.03
C PHE A 120 -0.28 23.14 -2.55
N PHE A 121 0.66 23.03 -1.62
CA PHE A 121 0.34 22.91 -0.20
C PHE A 121 -0.26 24.16 0.40
N ASP A 122 0.24 25.37 0.02
CA ASP A 122 -0.35 26.63 0.46
C ASP A 122 -1.85 26.68 0.12
N GLU A 123 -2.21 26.32 -1.09
CA GLU A 123 -3.59 26.32 -1.53
C GLU A 123 -4.41 25.20 -0.86
N VAL A 124 -3.91 23.97 -0.86
CA VAL A 124 -4.61 22.82 -0.26
C VAL A 124 -4.86 23.05 1.23
N PHE A 125 -3.82 23.37 2.01
CA PHE A 125 -3.96 23.50 3.46
C PHE A 125 -4.72 24.75 3.90
N SER A 126 -4.93 25.73 3.02
CA SER A 126 -5.81 26.86 3.29
C SER A 126 -7.31 26.55 3.09
N LYS A 127 -7.68 25.50 2.37
CA LYS A 127 -9.06 25.25 1.92
C LYS A 127 -9.56 23.83 2.15
N ASN A 128 -8.66 22.83 2.42
CA ASN A 128 -9.05 21.44 2.49
C ASN A 128 -10.12 21.16 3.56
N PRO A 129 -11.18 20.42 3.21
CA PRO A 129 -12.28 20.13 4.14
C PRO A 129 -12.03 18.90 5.01
N LEU A 130 -10.95 18.15 4.77
CA LEU A 130 -10.57 16.91 5.46
C LEU A 130 -9.11 16.98 5.93
N PRO A 131 -8.73 16.32 7.04
CA PRO A 131 -7.33 16.05 7.36
C PRO A 131 -6.60 15.41 6.19
N VAL A 132 -5.40 15.93 5.89
CA VAL A 132 -4.56 15.44 4.78
C VAL A 132 -3.34 14.74 5.34
N SER A 133 -3.19 13.44 5.06
CA SER A 133 -1.94 12.73 5.24
C SER A 133 -1.15 12.66 3.92
N VAL A 134 0.16 12.45 4.02
CA VAL A 134 1.06 12.42 2.85
C VAL A 134 1.86 11.13 2.85
N LYS A 135 1.90 10.43 1.71
CA LYS A 135 2.83 9.30 1.51
C LYS A 135 3.90 9.69 0.51
N THR A 136 5.14 9.80 0.98
CA THR A 136 6.26 10.33 0.21
C THR A 136 7.44 9.38 0.10
N ARG A 137 8.41 9.74 -0.73
CA ARG A 137 9.77 9.23 -0.78
C ARG A 137 10.75 10.33 -0.35
N LEU A 138 12.06 9.99 -0.29
CA LEU A 138 13.11 10.92 0.12
C LEU A 138 13.39 12.02 -0.92
N GLY A 139 13.03 11.79 -2.15
CA GLY A 139 13.30 12.74 -3.24
C GLY A 139 13.12 12.08 -4.61
N TYR A 140 13.51 12.83 -5.64
CA TYR A 140 13.45 12.39 -7.03
C TYR A 140 14.74 11.71 -7.47
N GLU A 141 15.91 12.34 -7.23
CA GLU A 141 17.24 11.85 -7.66
C GLU A 141 18.11 11.38 -6.50
N THR A 142 18.21 12.15 -5.40
CA THR A 142 19.12 11.85 -4.30
C THR A 142 18.42 11.90 -2.93
N PRO A 143 18.90 11.13 -1.94
CA PRO A 143 18.31 11.12 -0.60
C PRO A 143 18.45 12.46 0.14
N GLU A 144 19.48 13.25 -0.18
CA GLU A 144 19.78 14.56 0.42
C GLU A 144 18.67 15.60 0.13
N GLU A 145 17.90 15.41 -0.95
CA GLU A 145 16.72 16.24 -1.26
C GLU A 145 15.70 16.24 -0.12
N PHE A 146 15.71 15.21 0.72
CA PHE A 146 14.72 15.03 1.78
C PHE A 146 14.78 16.14 2.84
N ALA A 147 15.93 16.69 3.15
CA ALA A 147 16.05 17.77 4.13
C ALA A 147 15.18 18.98 3.74
N ALA A 148 15.26 19.43 2.49
CA ALA A 148 14.45 20.54 1.99
C ALA A 148 12.95 20.17 1.88
N LEU A 149 12.64 18.92 1.55
CA LEU A 149 11.26 18.43 1.54
C LEU A 149 10.67 18.35 2.95
N LEU A 150 11.45 17.93 3.95
CA LEU A 150 11.00 17.88 5.35
C LEU A 150 10.74 19.30 5.89
N ASP A 151 11.60 20.25 5.57
CA ASP A 151 11.39 21.66 5.92
C ASP A 151 10.10 22.21 5.30
N LEU A 152 9.79 21.79 4.06
CA LEU A 152 8.52 22.12 3.42
C LEU A 152 7.34 21.48 4.15
N TYR A 153 7.39 20.17 4.41
CA TYR A 153 6.30 19.45 5.11
C TYR A 153 6.04 20.02 6.51
N ASN A 154 7.07 20.48 7.20
CA ASN A 154 6.98 21.06 8.53
C ASN A 154 6.22 22.41 8.61
N ARG A 155 5.92 23.02 7.47
CA ARG A 155 5.13 24.26 7.39
C ARG A 155 3.63 24.03 7.45
N TYR A 156 3.18 22.78 7.26
CA TYR A 156 1.77 22.42 7.12
C TYR A 156 1.35 21.39 8.16
N PRO A 157 0.07 21.42 8.61
CA PRO A 157 -0.46 20.44 9.57
C PRO A 157 -0.82 19.11 8.89
N ILE A 158 0.20 18.38 8.48
CA ILE A 158 0.02 17.06 7.85
C ILE A 158 -0.43 16.07 8.92
N ALA A 159 -1.56 15.38 8.71
CA ALA A 159 -2.13 14.44 9.67
C ALA A 159 -1.21 13.26 9.97
N CYS A 160 -0.49 12.76 8.95
CA CYS A 160 0.56 11.75 9.06
C CYS A 160 1.48 11.81 7.85
N LEU A 161 2.79 11.87 8.08
CA LEU A 161 3.82 11.79 7.03
C LEU A 161 4.37 10.37 6.94
N THR A 162 3.88 9.59 5.96
CA THR A 162 4.40 8.25 5.70
C THR A 162 5.62 8.36 4.78
N VAL A 163 6.79 7.98 5.31
CA VAL A 163 8.06 8.06 4.59
C VAL A 163 8.50 6.69 4.11
N HIS A 164 8.65 6.52 2.78
CA HIS A 164 9.37 5.40 2.20
C HIS A 164 10.82 5.85 1.95
N PRO A 165 11.81 5.40 2.76
CA PRO A 165 13.16 5.95 2.74
C PRO A 165 13.98 5.41 1.56
N ARG A 166 13.52 5.70 0.36
CA ARG A 166 14.16 5.53 -0.95
C ARG A 166 13.81 6.73 -1.84
N VAL A 167 14.68 7.06 -2.80
CA VAL A 167 14.36 8.02 -3.86
C VAL A 167 13.57 7.36 -5.00
N ARG A 168 13.01 8.18 -5.89
CA ARG A 168 12.22 7.70 -7.04
C ARG A 168 12.96 6.69 -7.90
N LYS A 169 14.21 6.96 -8.27
CA LYS A 169 14.99 6.11 -9.19
C LYS A 169 15.30 4.72 -8.66
N GLU A 170 15.38 4.56 -7.35
CA GLU A 170 15.64 3.27 -6.69
C GLU A 170 14.42 2.33 -6.78
N LYS A 171 13.23 2.91 -6.96
CA LYS A 171 11.96 2.16 -6.98
C LYS A 171 11.81 1.30 -5.71
N TYR A 172 12.09 0.00 -5.82
CA TYR A 172 12.02 -0.97 -4.72
C TYR A 172 13.34 -1.75 -4.55
N ARG A 173 14.42 -1.32 -5.22
CA ARG A 173 15.72 -2.00 -5.22
C ARG A 173 16.71 -1.26 -4.32
N GLY A 174 17.72 -2.00 -3.85
CA GLY A 174 18.71 -1.46 -2.93
C GLY A 174 18.19 -1.29 -1.49
N PRO A 175 19.05 -0.90 -0.56
CA PRO A 175 18.69 -0.70 0.84
C PRO A 175 17.78 0.53 1.02
N VAL A 176 17.05 0.55 2.13
CA VAL A 176 16.37 1.74 2.62
C VAL A 176 17.36 2.64 3.35
N HIS A 177 17.27 3.96 3.15
CA HIS A 177 18.15 4.96 3.78
C HIS A 177 17.66 5.26 5.21
N LEU A 178 17.98 4.37 6.16
CA LEU A 178 17.50 4.47 7.54
C LEU A 178 18.06 5.68 8.30
N ASP A 179 19.22 6.19 7.92
CA ASP A 179 19.78 7.39 8.56
C ASP A 179 18.98 8.64 8.20
N ILE A 180 18.56 8.78 6.94
CA ILE A 180 17.66 9.87 6.53
C ILE A 180 16.27 9.71 7.18
N PHE A 181 15.80 8.48 7.39
CA PHE A 181 14.58 8.26 8.16
C PHE A 181 14.73 8.67 9.63
N ALA A 182 15.90 8.45 10.24
CA ALA A 182 16.20 8.95 11.57
C ALA A 182 16.06 10.48 11.66
N ASP A 183 16.56 11.20 10.66
CA ASP A 183 16.42 12.65 10.57
C ASP A 183 14.95 13.06 10.43
N ALA A 184 14.17 12.35 9.61
CA ALA A 184 12.73 12.55 9.50
C ALA A 184 12.03 12.41 10.86
N LEU A 185 12.36 11.35 11.58
CA LEU A 185 11.74 11.04 12.88
C LEU A 185 12.11 12.08 13.95
N ALA A 186 13.36 12.58 13.93
CA ALA A 186 13.85 13.57 14.89
C ALA A 186 13.34 14.99 14.63
N ASN A 187 13.20 15.38 13.36
CA ASN A 187 12.98 16.77 12.97
C ASN A 187 11.57 17.05 12.39
N SER A 188 10.73 16.02 12.19
CA SER A 188 9.36 16.24 11.74
C SER A 188 8.50 16.87 12.84
N ARG A 189 7.74 17.92 12.46
CA ARG A 189 6.70 18.50 13.31
C ARG A 189 5.38 17.75 13.21
N ASN A 190 5.26 16.88 12.23
CA ASN A 190 4.08 16.05 11.97
C ASN A 190 4.31 14.61 12.46
N PRO A 191 3.25 13.85 12.77
CA PRO A 191 3.37 12.42 13.06
C PRO A 191 4.03 11.67 11.89
N VAL A 192 5.02 10.82 12.17
CA VAL A 192 5.77 10.06 11.16
C VAL A 192 5.38 8.59 11.17
N CYS A 193 5.13 8.04 9.98
CA CYS A 193 4.91 6.63 9.75
C CYS A 193 6.05 6.06 8.88
N TYR A 194 6.66 4.96 9.32
CA TYR A 194 7.68 4.26 8.53
C TYR A 194 7.02 3.35 7.48
N ASN A 195 7.51 3.39 6.25
CA ASN A 195 7.12 2.44 5.21
C ASN A 195 8.34 1.98 4.40
N GLY A 196 8.69 0.71 4.45
CA GLY A 196 9.78 0.15 3.65
C GLY A 196 10.20 -1.24 4.14
N ASP A 197 10.20 -2.24 3.25
CA ASP A 197 10.75 -3.59 3.40
C ASP A 197 10.46 -4.31 4.74
N LEU A 198 9.30 -4.08 5.32
CA LEU A 198 8.82 -4.84 6.48
C LEU A 198 8.05 -6.07 5.98
N ARG A 199 8.63 -7.26 6.14
CA ARG A 199 8.12 -8.54 5.63
C ARG A 199 7.93 -9.58 6.72
N THR A 200 8.64 -9.44 7.84
CA THR A 200 8.67 -10.40 8.95
C THR A 200 8.53 -9.70 10.29
N VAL A 201 8.12 -10.44 11.30
CA VAL A 201 8.11 -9.93 12.68
C VAL A 201 9.50 -9.49 13.12
N GLY A 202 10.54 -10.23 12.73
CA GLY A 202 11.93 -9.89 13.03
C GLY A 202 12.37 -8.54 12.48
N GLU A 203 12.01 -8.22 11.22
CA GLU A 203 12.33 -6.93 10.60
C GLU A 203 11.62 -5.76 11.32
N VAL A 204 10.36 -5.93 11.72
CA VAL A 204 9.64 -4.91 12.50
C VAL A 204 10.27 -4.73 13.88
N ARG A 205 10.65 -5.80 14.56
CA ARG A 205 11.34 -5.72 15.88
C ARG A 205 12.73 -5.08 15.77
N ALA A 206 13.45 -5.34 14.69
CA ALA A 206 14.73 -4.66 14.41
C ALA A 206 14.53 -3.16 14.17
N LEU A 207 13.45 -2.76 13.48
CA LEU A 207 13.09 -1.36 13.31
C LEU A 207 12.77 -0.70 14.67
N GLU A 208 11.96 -1.35 15.51
CA GLU A 208 11.64 -0.86 16.88
C GLU A 208 12.89 -0.70 17.75
N THR A 209 13.81 -1.65 17.65
CA THR A 209 15.09 -1.59 18.40
C THR A 209 15.94 -0.39 17.94
N ARG A 210 16.01 -0.18 16.62
CA ARG A 210 16.78 0.94 16.05
C ARG A 210 16.13 2.30 16.31
N PHE A 211 14.79 2.35 16.29
CA PHE A 211 14.02 3.57 16.46
C PHE A 211 12.93 3.39 17.53
N PRO A 212 13.27 3.47 18.83
CA PRO A 212 12.31 3.22 19.91
C PRO A 212 11.09 4.16 19.94
N THR A 213 11.21 5.31 19.30
CA THR A 213 10.12 6.32 19.20
C THR A 213 9.17 6.07 18.03
N VAL A 214 9.48 5.14 17.12
CA VAL A 214 8.55 4.76 16.04
C VAL A 214 7.39 3.97 16.62
N THR A 215 6.20 4.53 16.48
CA THR A 215 4.94 3.91 16.93
C THR A 215 4.02 3.52 15.78
N HIS A 216 4.34 3.94 14.55
CA HIS A 216 3.48 3.81 13.39
C HIS A 216 4.26 3.25 12.20
N VAL A 217 3.74 2.18 11.61
CA VAL A 217 4.30 1.56 10.40
C VAL A 217 3.21 1.32 9.36
N MET A 218 3.59 1.45 8.09
CA MET A 218 2.77 1.07 6.95
C MET A 218 3.43 -0.10 6.22
N ILE A 219 2.73 -1.22 6.09
CA ILE A 219 3.23 -2.45 5.49
C ILE A 219 2.44 -2.75 4.22
N GLY A 220 3.13 -3.03 3.12
CA GLY A 220 2.50 -3.37 1.84
C GLY A 220 2.76 -4.83 1.46
N ARG A 221 3.80 -5.07 0.70
CA ARG A 221 4.15 -6.40 0.16
C ARG A 221 4.24 -7.48 1.24
N GLY A 222 4.72 -7.14 2.42
CA GLY A 222 4.81 -8.07 3.55
C GLY A 222 3.44 -8.64 3.96
N LEU A 223 2.39 -7.80 3.99
CA LEU A 223 1.02 -8.26 4.32
C LEU A 223 0.34 -9.04 3.20
N VAL A 224 0.80 -8.91 1.96
CA VAL A 224 0.32 -9.76 0.86
C VAL A 224 1.06 -11.09 0.86
N ALA A 225 2.36 -11.08 1.16
CA ALA A 225 3.20 -12.27 1.19
C ALA A 225 2.94 -13.15 2.44
N ASP A 226 2.75 -12.54 3.61
CA ASP A 226 2.29 -13.20 4.83
C ASP A 226 1.02 -12.47 5.35
N PRO A 227 -0.17 -12.94 5.01
CA PRO A 227 -1.40 -12.28 5.43
C PRO A 227 -1.59 -12.22 6.95
N ALA A 228 -0.96 -13.10 7.72
CA ALA A 228 -1.03 -13.08 9.18
C ALA A 228 0.03 -12.17 9.84
N LEU A 229 0.89 -11.50 9.08
CA LEU A 229 2.01 -10.71 9.63
C LEU A 229 1.52 -9.65 10.65
N ALA A 230 0.48 -8.87 10.34
CA ALA A 230 -0.03 -7.87 11.28
C ALA A 230 -0.57 -8.53 12.57
N ARG A 231 -1.30 -9.62 12.44
CA ARG A 231 -1.78 -10.42 13.58
C ARG A 231 -0.62 -10.99 14.41
N LYS A 232 0.44 -11.51 13.79
CA LYS A 232 1.67 -11.97 14.46
C LYS A 232 2.34 -10.83 15.24
N LEU A 233 2.40 -9.64 14.70
CA LEU A 233 2.92 -8.44 15.36
C LEU A 233 2.12 -8.06 16.62
N ARG A 234 0.83 -8.39 16.66
CA ARG A 234 -0.07 -8.24 17.82
C ARG A 234 -0.03 -9.45 18.79
N GLY A 235 0.89 -10.40 18.59
CA GLY A 235 1.01 -11.60 19.42
C GLY A 235 0.03 -12.73 19.09
N GLY A 236 -0.68 -12.64 17.97
CA GLY A 236 -1.58 -13.68 17.49
C GLY A 236 -0.87 -14.80 16.73
N LYS A 237 -1.66 -15.82 16.35
CA LYS A 237 -1.16 -17.00 15.61
C LYS A 237 -0.68 -16.64 14.20
N GLY A 238 0.25 -17.44 13.66
CA GLY A 238 0.66 -17.41 12.26
C GLY A 238 -0.44 -17.88 11.30
N THR A 239 -0.12 -17.86 10.01
CA THR A 239 -0.99 -18.38 8.95
C THR A 239 -1.09 -19.90 9.06
N ASP A 240 -2.31 -20.44 9.11
CA ASP A 240 -2.54 -21.88 8.98
C ASP A 240 -3.08 -22.23 7.58
N ARG A 241 -2.88 -23.49 7.19
CA ARG A 241 -3.21 -23.98 5.85
C ARG A 241 -4.69 -23.88 5.53
N LYS A 242 -5.58 -24.24 6.49
CA LYS A 242 -7.01 -24.19 6.28
C LYS A 242 -7.49 -22.76 6.07
N GLU A 243 -7.08 -21.85 6.95
CA GLU A 243 -7.41 -20.43 6.87
C GLU A 243 -6.95 -19.83 5.54
N LEU A 244 -5.72 -20.17 5.11
CA LEU A 244 -5.19 -19.69 3.84
C LEU A 244 -5.94 -20.26 2.63
N THR A 245 -6.32 -21.53 2.69
CA THR A 245 -7.13 -22.17 1.64
C THR A 245 -8.50 -21.51 1.52
N ASP A 246 -9.17 -21.29 2.65
CA ASP A 246 -10.47 -20.63 2.70
C ASP A 246 -10.40 -19.17 2.21
N PHE A 247 -9.35 -18.44 2.60
CA PHE A 247 -9.07 -17.07 2.12
C PHE A 247 -8.91 -17.04 0.60
N LEU A 248 -8.07 -17.91 0.04
CA LEU A 248 -7.80 -17.93 -1.40
C LEU A 248 -9.04 -18.34 -2.22
N ALA A 249 -9.85 -19.25 -1.69
CA ALA A 249 -11.12 -19.62 -2.30
C ALA A 249 -12.11 -18.43 -2.29
N ALA A 250 -12.26 -17.76 -1.15
CA ALA A 250 -13.11 -16.58 -1.02
C ALA A 250 -12.62 -15.42 -1.93
N LEU A 251 -11.31 -15.21 -2.02
CA LEU A 251 -10.73 -14.17 -2.86
C LEU A 251 -10.95 -14.46 -4.35
N TYR A 252 -10.77 -15.71 -4.78
CA TYR A 252 -11.02 -16.12 -6.16
C TYR A 252 -12.49 -15.96 -6.54
N GLN A 253 -13.40 -16.38 -5.65
CA GLN A 253 -14.83 -16.17 -5.84
C GLN A 253 -15.18 -14.68 -5.88
N GLY A 254 -14.67 -13.87 -4.96
CA GLY A 254 -14.88 -12.43 -4.93
C GLY A 254 -14.41 -11.74 -6.22
N TYR A 255 -13.27 -12.14 -6.79
CA TYR A 255 -12.86 -11.65 -8.11
C TYR A 255 -13.76 -12.14 -9.22
N THR A 256 -14.21 -13.39 -9.18
CA THR A 256 -15.12 -13.95 -10.19
C THR A 256 -16.44 -13.17 -10.22
N ASP A 257 -16.99 -12.86 -9.05
CA ASP A 257 -18.22 -12.08 -8.92
C ASP A 257 -18.01 -10.63 -9.38
N PHE A 258 -16.93 -10.00 -8.95
CA PHE A 258 -16.57 -8.63 -9.34
C PHE A 258 -16.41 -8.48 -10.86
N TYR A 259 -15.85 -9.47 -11.53
CA TYR A 259 -15.71 -9.53 -12.98
C TYR A 259 -16.85 -10.26 -13.70
N GLN A 260 -18.03 -10.37 -13.05
CA GLN A 260 -19.26 -10.87 -13.67
C GLN A 260 -19.10 -12.27 -14.31
N GLY A 261 -18.45 -13.19 -13.59
CA GLY A 261 -18.24 -14.56 -14.06
C GLY A 261 -17.02 -14.74 -14.98
N GLN A 262 -16.21 -13.71 -15.20
CA GLN A 262 -14.99 -13.84 -16.01
C GLN A 262 -13.87 -14.54 -15.24
N VAL A 263 -13.98 -15.86 -15.05
CA VAL A 263 -13.05 -16.68 -14.26
C VAL A 263 -11.59 -16.57 -14.72
N HIS A 264 -11.34 -16.34 -16.01
CA HIS A 264 -9.98 -16.14 -16.50
C HIS A 264 -9.37 -14.84 -15.96
N THR A 265 -10.14 -13.75 -15.95
CA THR A 265 -9.72 -12.47 -15.38
C THR A 265 -9.48 -12.61 -13.87
N ALA A 266 -10.36 -13.32 -13.14
CA ALA A 266 -10.19 -13.63 -11.73
C ALA A 266 -8.88 -14.40 -11.47
N ALA A 267 -8.59 -15.45 -12.25
CA ALA A 267 -7.34 -16.21 -12.13
C ALA A 267 -6.09 -15.34 -12.37
N GLN A 268 -6.15 -14.40 -13.33
CA GLN A 268 -5.05 -13.44 -13.55
C GLN A 268 -4.83 -12.53 -12.34
N ARG A 269 -5.89 -12.10 -11.66
CA ARG A 269 -5.77 -11.32 -10.41
C ARG A 269 -5.17 -12.14 -9.28
N MET A 270 -5.57 -13.41 -9.16
CA MET A 270 -4.96 -14.32 -8.20
C MET A 270 -3.46 -14.52 -8.44
N ARG A 271 -3.02 -14.58 -9.72
CA ARG A 271 -1.59 -14.65 -10.05
C ARG A 271 -0.80 -13.46 -9.51
N GLU A 272 -1.38 -12.26 -9.52
CA GLU A 272 -0.74 -11.06 -8.96
C GLU A 272 -0.57 -11.18 -7.44
N VAL A 273 -1.54 -11.76 -6.73
CA VAL A 273 -1.44 -12.04 -5.30
C VAL A 273 -0.40 -13.13 -5.02
N TRP A 274 -0.43 -14.22 -5.80
CA TRP A 274 0.52 -15.32 -5.68
C TRP A 274 1.96 -14.90 -5.94
N PHE A 275 2.20 -13.84 -6.71
CA PHE A 275 3.54 -13.29 -6.90
C PHE A 275 4.24 -12.98 -5.57
N TYR A 276 3.48 -12.55 -4.56
CA TYR A 276 3.98 -12.28 -3.21
C TYR A 276 3.80 -13.48 -2.29
N LEU A 277 2.63 -14.08 -2.28
CA LEU A 277 2.25 -15.11 -1.34
C LEU A 277 3.11 -16.38 -1.44
N ILE A 278 3.65 -16.67 -2.62
CA ILE A 278 4.49 -17.86 -2.84
C ILE A 278 5.74 -17.88 -1.95
N HIS A 279 6.20 -16.72 -1.52
CA HIS A 279 7.36 -16.58 -0.64
C HIS A 279 7.12 -17.09 0.80
N LEU A 280 5.85 -17.40 1.13
CA LEU A 280 5.46 -18.06 2.37
C LEU A 280 5.60 -19.60 2.32
N PHE A 281 5.96 -20.17 1.19
CA PHE A 281 6.03 -21.62 1.01
C PHE A 281 7.44 -22.12 0.75
N ASP A 282 7.78 -23.29 1.35
CA ASP A 282 8.95 -24.08 0.97
C ASP A 282 8.64 -24.98 -0.22
N ASP A 283 9.66 -25.40 -0.94
CA ASP A 283 9.61 -26.36 -2.04
C ASP A 283 8.64 -26.00 -3.19
N ALA A 284 8.34 -24.71 -3.34
CA ALA A 284 7.34 -24.23 -4.29
C ALA A 284 7.90 -23.74 -5.64
N GLU A 285 9.21 -23.81 -5.90
CA GLU A 285 9.86 -23.18 -7.05
C GLU A 285 9.31 -23.69 -8.39
N LYS A 286 9.08 -25.00 -8.52
CA LYS A 286 8.54 -25.62 -9.73
C LYS A 286 7.10 -25.16 -9.99
N LEU A 287 6.27 -25.18 -8.94
CA LEU A 287 4.87 -24.76 -9.00
C LEU A 287 4.75 -23.26 -9.25
N ASN A 288 5.63 -22.44 -8.66
CA ASN A 288 5.71 -21.01 -8.94
C ASN A 288 5.98 -20.72 -10.42
N LYS A 289 6.90 -21.48 -11.06
CA LYS A 289 7.14 -21.34 -12.50
C LYS A 289 5.90 -21.67 -13.33
N GLN A 290 5.12 -22.67 -12.93
CA GLN A 290 3.85 -23.02 -13.60
C GLN A 290 2.80 -21.94 -13.35
N LEU A 291 2.64 -21.46 -12.11
CA LEU A 291 1.69 -20.44 -11.70
C LEU A 291 1.90 -19.11 -12.47
N ARG A 292 3.13 -18.75 -12.78
CA ARG A 292 3.44 -17.58 -13.61
C ARG A 292 3.04 -17.74 -15.09
N ARG A 293 2.77 -18.98 -15.57
CA ARG A 293 2.61 -19.33 -17.00
C ARG A 293 1.31 -20.01 -17.34
N PHE A 294 0.42 -20.23 -16.36
CA PHE A 294 -0.86 -20.89 -16.63
C PHE A 294 -1.65 -20.13 -17.72
N ARG A 295 -2.41 -20.87 -18.49
CA ARG A 295 -3.20 -20.36 -19.61
C ARG A 295 -4.71 -20.49 -19.39
N THR A 296 -5.12 -21.41 -18.54
CA THR A 296 -6.53 -21.65 -18.25
C THR A 296 -6.83 -21.56 -16.76
N PRO A 297 -8.07 -21.21 -16.36
CA PRO A 297 -8.49 -21.23 -14.96
C PRO A 297 -8.28 -22.60 -14.31
N ALA A 298 -8.57 -23.69 -15.01
CA ALA A 298 -8.38 -25.04 -14.50
C ALA A 298 -6.90 -25.37 -14.18
N GLU A 299 -5.97 -24.88 -15.00
CA GLU A 299 -4.53 -24.97 -14.69
C GLU A 299 -4.18 -24.21 -13.42
N TYR A 300 -4.70 -22.97 -13.26
CA TYR A 300 -4.49 -22.17 -12.07
C TYR A 300 -5.00 -22.90 -10.83
N GLU A 301 -6.24 -23.37 -10.83
CA GLU A 301 -6.89 -24.06 -9.72
C GLU A 301 -6.11 -25.32 -9.32
N ARG A 302 -5.69 -26.14 -10.29
CA ARG A 302 -4.87 -27.33 -10.04
C ARG A 302 -3.53 -26.97 -9.38
N ILE A 303 -2.83 -25.93 -9.89
CA ILE A 303 -1.51 -25.52 -9.36
C ILE A 303 -1.67 -24.98 -7.94
N GLN A 304 -2.68 -24.14 -7.71
CA GLN A 304 -2.99 -23.62 -6.36
C GLN A 304 -3.27 -24.77 -5.38
N ALA A 305 -4.11 -25.72 -5.77
CA ALA A 305 -4.44 -26.88 -4.93
C ALA A 305 -3.18 -27.72 -4.61
N GLU A 306 -2.28 -27.91 -5.59
CA GLU A 306 -1.02 -28.65 -5.40
C GLU A 306 -0.08 -27.91 -4.43
N ILE A 307 0.06 -26.59 -4.53
CA ILE A 307 0.86 -25.80 -3.58
C ILE A 307 0.27 -25.94 -2.16
N LEU A 308 -1.02 -25.75 -2.02
CA LEU A 308 -1.70 -25.84 -0.73
C LEU A 308 -1.67 -27.25 -0.12
N ALA A 309 -1.61 -28.30 -0.92
CA ALA A 309 -1.55 -29.68 -0.43
C ALA A 309 -0.14 -30.12 -0.05
N SER A 310 0.88 -29.75 -0.84
CA SER A 310 2.21 -30.36 -0.78
C SER A 310 3.32 -29.45 -0.23
N CYS A 311 3.22 -28.13 -0.41
CA CYS A 311 4.30 -27.24 0.00
C CYS A 311 4.17 -26.84 1.48
N PRO A 312 5.23 -26.97 2.30
CA PRO A 312 5.21 -26.52 3.70
C PRO A 312 5.03 -24.99 3.78
N ILE A 313 4.25 -24.53 4.77
CA ILE A 313 4.10 -23.10 5.09
C ILE A 313 5.21 -22.73 6.06
N ARG A 314 5.94 -21.65 5.74
CA ARG A 314 7.00 -21.08 6.58
C ARG A 314 6.42 -20.27 7.73
N SER A 315 7.21 -20.12 8.79
CA SER A 315 6.88 -19.16 9.87
C SER A 315 6.98 -17.72 9.40
N ASP A 316 7.91 -17.42 8.50
CA ASP A 316 8.17 -16.10 7.92
C ASP A 316 8.49 -16.20 6.42
N VAL A 317 8.16 -15.16 5.68
CA VAL A 317 8.48 -15.08 4.25
C VAL A 317 9.99 -15.02 4.01
N GLN A 318 10.44 -15.58 2.90
CA GLN A 318 11.84 -15.56 2.47
C GLN A 318 12.00 -14.97 1.06
N GLY A 319 13.19 -14.42 0.81
CA GLY A 319 13.53 -13.83 -0.49
C GLY A 319 13.03 -12.41 -0.69
N ASP A 320 13.39 -11.85 -1.84
CA ASP A 320 12.98 -10.50 -2.20
C ASP A 320 11.60 -10.49 -2.83
N LEU A 321 10.73 -9.61 -2.32
CA LEU A 321 9.37 -9.38 -2.83
C LEU A 321 9.38 -8.34 -3.98
N ILE A 322 10.34 -8.46 -4.95
CA ILE A 322 10.55 -7.49 -6.05
C ILE A 322 10.25 -8.14 -7.39
#